data_c36ea58394be736b0263c2373ab3331b
#
_entry.id   c36ea58394be736b0263c2373ab3331b
#
_cell.length_a   1.000
_cell.length_b   1.000
_cell.length_c   1.000
_cell.angle_alpha   90.00
_cell.angle_beta   90.00
_cell.angle_gamma   90.00
#
_symmetry.space_group_name_H-M   'P 1'
#
loop_
_entity.id
_entity.type
_entity.pdbx_description
1 polymer ?
#
loop_
_entity_poly.entity_id
_entity_poly.type
_entity_poly.pdbx_seq_one_letter_code
_entity_poly.pdbx_strand_id
1 'polypeptide(L)'
;MLKNKKSIFARIAASALALCLLCSCSHSGEVGVRTVKSVASRNTISAESKDPSALHYSEKRTSFTAKAASSGLIEMYIDDATKTFCIYETTKKQYWSVLPLLENIYSGEELLSKASMASIKVTGGTDSYELNTQDNSLAYGKASYTLTDNGAVFTYDIFPDEKTAAKQKYDKTDIGFSLRMPVTLEDGSMIVGCTYKNITGNPDACIESMELLNYFGAYNDTQEDDYLLVPDGSGAIIRTSIYDESFESLSFDVYGSDPSLCGSDEATPAIIPAFGIKHGGSAFVSLIQKGDAVATVHADKATNISEYNRVYPSFDITPVKYEDETLYISNTASVDELSLCYRFLTGQNATYAGLASACREQLIRNSVLSTKTVQVGDYLPFCLTLTGAVRRSFGPFSRLSALTTFEQAQDMLVRMKNKGINNVFVRYTGIFSG
;
A
#
# COMPACT_ATOMS: atom_id res chain seq x y z
N MET A 1 -7.68 36.31 -39.70
CA MET A 1 -7.31 36.73 -38.33
C MET A 1 -7.74 35.77 -37.24
N LEU A 2 -8.31 34.59 -37.55
CA LEU A 2 -8.81 33.60 -36.59
C LEU A 2 -7.91 32.36 -36.36
N LYS A 3 -6.84 32.19 -37.16
CA LYS A 3 -5.93 31.04 -37.02
C LYS A 3 -4.86 31.18 -35.89
N ASN A 4 -4.57 32.41 -35.48
CA ASN A 4 -3.52 32.65 -34.46
C ASN A 4 -4.03 32.58 -32.98
N LYS A 5 -5.34 32.57 -32.75
CA LYS A 5 -5.87 32.49 -31.38
C LYS A 5 -5.87 31.06 -30.81
N LYS A 6 -6.03 30.03 -31.64
CA LYS A 6 -5.98 28.63 -31.17
C LYS A 6 -4.59 28.18 -30.74
N SER A 7 -3.54 28.72 -31.35
CA SER A 7 -2.14 28.40 -31.00
C SER A 7 -1.68 29.01 -29.66
N ILE A 8 -2.25 30.16 -29.31
CA ILE A 8 -1.92 30.84 -28.04
C ILE A 8 -2.63 30.16 -26.85
N PHE A 9 -3.88 29.70 -27.03
CA PHE A 9 -4.59 28.96 -26.00
C PHE A 9 -3.98 27.59 -25.74
N ALA A 10 -3.52 26.88 -26.76
CA ALA A 10 -2.83 25.60 -26.59
C ALA A 10 -1.48 25.75 -25.87
N ARG A 11 -0.76 26.84 -26.11
CA ARG A 11 0.52 27.12 -25.41
C ARG A 11 0.33 27.56 -23.96
N ILE A 12 -0.75 28.24 -23.63
CA ILE A 12 -1.08 28.66 -22.26
C ILE A 12 -1.58 27.45 -21.46
N ALA A 13 -2.35 26.55 -22.05
CA ALA A 13 -2.79 25.31 -21.41
C ALA A 13 -1.61 24.36 -21.12
N ALA A 14 -0.66 24.21 -22.06
CA ALA A 14 0.53 23.40 -21.85
C ALA A 14 1.47 23.96 -20.77
N SER A 15 1.57 25.28 -20.66
CA SER A 15 2.39 25.93 -19.62
C SER A 15 1.75 25.85 -18.23
N ALA A 16 0.42 25.87 -18.14
CA ALA A 16 -0.29 25.74 -16.86
C ALA A 16 -0.24 24.28 -16.35
N LEU A 17 -0.29 23.29 -17.24
CA LEU A 17 -0.18 21.86 -16.85
C LEU A 17 1.23 21.51 -16.37
N ALA A 18 2.28 22.08 -16.96
CA ALA A 18 3.66 21.88 -16.51
C ALA A 18 3.93 22.50 -15.12
N LEU A 19 3.20 23.55 -14.74
CA LEU A 19 3.34 24.18 -13.43
C LEU A 19 2.59 23.41 -12.32
N CYS A 20 1.51 22.69 -12.64
CA CYS A 20 0.77 21.89 -11.67
C CYS A 20 1.48 20.60 -11.24
N LEU A 21 2.40 20.06 -12.07
CA LEU A 21 3.22 18.89 -11.73
C LEU A 21 4.42 19.23 -10.82
N LEU A 22 4.71 20.52 -10.62
CA LEU A 22 5.88 20.98 -9.84
C LEU A 22 5.56 21.32 -8.38
N CYS A 23 4.30 21.24 -7.96
CA CYS A 23 3.88 21.74 -6.63
C CYS A 23 3.56 20.68 -5.59
N SER A 24 3.81 19.39 -5.83
CA SER A 24 3.42 18.35 -4.86
C SER A 24 4.55 17.69 -4.08
N CYS A 25 5.78 18.22 -4.10
CA CYS A 25 6.85 17.72 -3.24
C CYS A 25 7.67 18.85 -2.66
N SER A 26 7.52 19.12 -1.37
CA SER A 26 8.43 19.95 -0.59
C SER A 26 9.65 19.12 -0.16
N HIS A 27 10.46 18.71 -1.12
CA HIS A 27 11.86 18.35 -0.89
C HIS A 27 12.70 19.04 -1.95
N SER A 28 13.75 19.72 -1.53
CA SER A 28 14.68 20.47 -2.34
C SER A 28 15.55 19.56 -3.22
N GLY A 29 14.93 18.94 -4.21
CA GLY A 29 15.58 18.22 -5.29
C GLY A 29 14.82 18.52 -6.57
N GLU A 30 15.54 18.81 -7.66
CA GLU A 30 14.93 18.97 -8.96
C GLU A 30 14.17 17.71 -9.33
N VAL A 31 12.82 17.77 -9.38
CA VAL A 31 11.98 16.69 -9.90
C VAL A 31 12.15 16.66 -11.41
N GLY A 32 13.11 15.87 -11.88
CA GLY A 32 13.29 15.63 -13.30
C GLY A 32 12.27 14.62 -13.80
N VAL A 33 11.64 14.89 -14.93
CA VAL A 33 10.81 13.95 -15.67
C VAL A 33 11.57 13.53 -16.92
N ARG A 34 11.70 12.22 -17.12
CA ARG A 34 12.29 11.67 -18.35
C ARG A 34 11.22 11.08 -19.27
N THR A 35 11.46 11.15 -20.57
CA THR A 35 10.60 10.57 -21.60
C THR A 35 11.22 9.26 -22.07
N VAL A 36 10.47 8.17 -21.99
CA VAL A 36 10.90 6.87 -22.51
C VAL A 36 10.56 6.79 -24.00
N LYS A 37 11.60 6.62 -24.83
CA LYS A 37 11.43 6.26 -26.23
C LYS A 37 11.49 4.75 -26.35
N SER A 38 10.65 4.13 -27.16
CA SER A 38 10.55 2.68 -27.35
C SER A 38 11.93 2.00 -27.45
N VAL A 39 12.14 0.99 -26.58
CA VAL A 39 13.41 0.28 -26.49
C VAL A 39 13.54 -0.69 -27.67
N ALA A 40 14.63 -0.63 -28.40
CA ALA A 40 14.99 -1.59 -29.43
C ALA A 40 15.61 -2.83 -28.80
N SER A 41 15.14 -4.01 -29.19
CA SER A 41 15.52 -5.32 -28.65
C SER A 41 17.00 -5.66 -28.75
N ARG A 42 17.58 -6.27 -27.70
CA ARG A 42 18.88 -6.94 -27.72
C ARG A 42 18.90 -8.22 -26.90
N ASN A 43 19.35 -9.28 -27.58
CA ASN A 43 19.90 -10.58 -27.18
C ASN A 43 19.37 -11.34 -25.95
N THR A 44 18.82 -12.52 -26.25
CA THR A 44 18.24 -13.54 -25.35
C THR A 44 19.28 -14.32 -24.56
N ILE A 45 19.09 -14.42 -23.24
CA ILE A 45 19.69 -15.42 -22.37
C ILE A 45 18.59 -16.40 -21.94
N SER A 46 18.75 -17.69 -22.24
CA SER A 46 17.81 -18.73 -21.83
C SER A 46 17.90 -18.98 -20.32
N ALA A 47 16.89 -18.59 -19.55
CA ALA A 47 16.67 -19.10 -18.21
C ALA A 47 15.88 -20.42 -18.31
N GLU A 48 16.35 -21.48 -17.68
CA GLU A 48 15.54 -22.69 -17.50
C GLU A 48 14.31 -22.31 -16.65
N SER A 49 13.15 -22.29 -17.27
CA SER A 49 11.90 -22.13 -16.55
C SER A 49 11.57 -23.43 -15.82
N LYS A 50 11.46 -23.38 -14.49
CA LYS A 50 10.76 -24.42 -13.75
C LYS A 50 9.28 -24.15 -13.88
N ASP A 51 8.52 -25.21 -14.22
CA ASP A 51 7.06 -25.15 -14.31
C ASP A 51 6.49 -24.73 -12.94
N PRO A 52 5.75 -23.60 -12.83
CA PRO A 52 5.11 -23.19 -11.59
C PRO A 52 4.16 -24.23 -11.02
N SER A 53 3.56 -25.09 -11.86
CA SER A 53 2.72 -26.22 -11.44
C SER A 53 3.47 -27.28 -10.63
N ALA A 54 4.81 -27.28 -10.65
CA ALA A 54 5.64 -28.16 -9.81
C ALA A 54 5.77 -27.67 -8.36
N LEU A 55 5.27 -26.49 -8.03
CA LEU A 55 5.17 -26.03 -6.65
C LEU A 55 3.97 -26.70 -5.99
N HIS A 56 4.18 -27.94 -5.52
CA HIS A 56 3.16 -28.69 -4.82
C HIS A 56 2.78 -28.02 -3.50
N TYR A 57 1.59 -27.44 -3.45
CA TYR A 57 0.88 -27.23 -2.22
C TYR A 57 0.43 -28.60 -1.67
N SER A 58 1.11 -29.13 -0.69
CA SER A 58 0.57 -30.25 0.03
C SER A 58 -0.59 -29.75 0.90
N GLU A 59 -1.74 -30.38 0.78
CA GLU A 59 -2.94 -30.15 1.59
C GLU A 59 -2.68 -30.20 3.11
N LYS A 60 -1.57 -30.81 3.51
CA LYS A 60 -1.04 -30.77 4.87
C LYS A 60 0.24 -29.98 4.82
N ARG A 61 0.21 -28.73 5.25
CA ARG A 61 1.40 -27.89 5.35
C ARG A 61 2.40 -28.42 6.37
N THR A 62 3.00 -29.53 6.03
CA THR A 62 4.18 -30.07 6.66
C THR A 62 5.43 -29.26 6.32
N SER A 63 5.32 -28.30 5.39
CA SER A 63 6.41 -27.48 4.89
C SER A 63 6.87 -26.38 5.87
N PHE A 64 6.04 -25.97 6.83
CA PHE A 64 6.43 -25.08 7.92
C PHE A 64 7.16 -25.83 9.02
N THR A 65 8.28 -26.44 8.71
CA THR A 65 9.05 -27.27 9.65
C THR A 65 10.15 -26.53 10.37
N ALA A 66 10.63 -25.43 9.80
CA ALA A 66 11.74 -24.65 10.35
C ALA A 66 11.21 -23.43 11.12
N LYS A 67 11.29 -23.49 12.45
CA LYS A 67 11.05 -22.32 13.31
C LYS A 67 12.21 -21.34 13.14
N ALA A 68 11.92 -20.15 12.63
CA ALA A 68 12.90 -19.10 12.39
C ALA A 68 13.09 -18.19 13.60
N ALA A 69 12.00 -17.86 14.31
CA ALA A 69 12.04 -16.95 15.46
C ALA A 69 10.84 -17.15 16.38
N SER A 70 10.90 -16.55 17.57
CA SER A 70 9.75 -16.43 18.47
C SER A 70 9.83 -15.14 19.28
N SER A 71 8.67 -14.52 19.55
CA SER A 71 8.56 -13.35 20.39
C SER A 71 7.19 -13.31 21.07
N GLY A 72 7.16 -13.34 22.39
CA GLY A 72 5.90 -13.37 23.16
C GLY A 72 5.04 -14.60 22.80
N LEU A 73 3.84 -14.35 22.28
CA LEU A 73 2.87 -15.41 21.92
C LEU A 73 2.94 -15.83 20.45
N ILE A 74 3.91 -15.34 19.69
CA ILE A 74 4.04 -15.63 18.27
C ILE A 74 5.35 -16.33 17.93
N GLU A 75 5.26 -17.25 16.99
CA GLU A 75 6.36 -17.98 16.42
C GLU A 75 6.35 -17.86 14.90
N MET A 76 7.50 -17.62 14.30
CA MET A 76 7.66 -17.58 12.84
C MET A 76 8.19 -18.89 12.32
N TYR A 77 7.51 -19.45 11.34
CA TYR A 77 7.95 -20.63 10.61
C TYR A 77 8.12 -20.30 9.13
N ILE A 78 9.16 -20.87 8.52
CA ILE A 78 9.45 -20.68 7.09
C ILE A 78 8.98 -21.89 6.30
N ASP A 79 8.34 -21.63 5.19
CA ASP A 79 8.09 -22.60 4.13
C ASP A 79 9.25 -22.56 3.13
N ASP A 80 10.12 -23.56 3.20
CA ASP A 80 11.28 -23.64 2.33
C ASP A 80 10.91 -23.91 0.86
N ALA A 81 9.77 -24.53 0.60
CA ALA A 81 9.33 -24.81 -0.76
C ALA A 81 8.89 -23.54 -1.50
N THR A 82 8.14 -22.68 -0.83
CA THR A 82 7.60 -21.45 -1.41
C THR A 82 8.42 -20.21 -1.10
N LYS A 83 9.46 -20.35 -0.24
CA LYS A 83 10.27 -19.22 0.27
C LYS A 83 9.41 -18.13 0.89
N THR A 84 8.35 -18.52 1.61
CA THR A 84 7.47 -17.64 2.37
C THR A 84 7.49 -17.99 3.86
N PHE A 85 6.62 -17.40 4.65
CA PHE A 85 6.53 -17.66 6.07
C PHE A 85 5.08 -17.73 6.56
N CYS A 86 4.90 -18.24 7.76
CA CYS A 86 3.69 -18.04 8.55
C CYS A 86 4.05 -17.62 9.98
N ILE A 87 3.10 -16.94 10.62
CA ILE A 87 3.11 -16.66 12.05
C ILE A 87 2.13 -17.61 12.72
N TYR A 88 2.60 -18.33 13.71
CA TYR A 88 1.80 -19.19 14.55
C TYR A 88 1.56 -18.50 15.89
N GLU A 89 0.29 -18.23 16.20
CA GLU A 89 -0.13 -17.73 17.50
C GLU A 89 -0.39 -18.91 18.44
N THR A 90 0.38 -18.99 19.52
CA THR A 90 0.48 -20.19 20.36
C THR A 90 -0.73 -20.42 21.27
N THR A 91 -1.48 -19.36 21.64
CA THR A 91 -2.60 -19.42 22.60
C THR A 91 -3.84 -20.04 21.98
N LYS A 92 -4.23 -19.58 20.80
CA LYS A 92 -5.39 -20.05 20.04
C LYS A 92 -5.01 -21.06 18.96
N LYS A 93 -3.71 -21.30 18.79
CA LYS A 93 -3.15 -22.17 17.75
C LYS A 93 -3.53 -21.70 16.34
N GLN A 94 -3.60 -20.39 16.16
CA GLN A 94 -3.96 -19.76 14.90
C GLN A 94 -2.71 -19.57 14.01
N TYR A 95 -2.86 -19.93 12.75
CA TYR A 95 -1.84 -19.64 11.72
C TYR A 95 -2.24 -18.39 10.93
N TRP A 96 -1.29 -17.48 10.75
CA TRP A 96 -1.38 -16.32 9.88
C TRP A 96 -0.33 -16.49 8.78
N SER A 97 -0.76 -16.88 7.59
CA SER A 97 0.15 -17.26 6.51
C SER A 97 0.14 -16.23 5.38
N VAL A 98 1.28 -16.06 4.72
CA VAL A 98 1.40 -15.29 3.46
C VAL A 98 0.52 -15.89 2.37
N LEU A 99 0.52 -17.22 2.31
CA LEU A 99 -0.32 -17.98 1.39
C LEU A 99 -1.50 -18.52 2.17
N PRO A 100 -2.76 -18.33 1.72
CA PRO A 100 -3.93 -18.80 2.43
C PRO A 100 -3.86 -20.29 2.75
N LEU A 101 -4.34 -20.66 3.93
CA LEU A 101 -4.49 -22.08 4.31
C LEU A 101 -5.70 -22.64 3.57
N LEU A 102 -5.43 -23.56 2.67
CA LEU A 102 -6.42 -24.05 1.74
C LEU A 102 -7.00 -25.36 2.29
N GLU A 103 -8.21 -25.32 2.83
CA GLU A 103 -8.96 -26.55 3.12
C GLU A 103 -9.80 -27.01 1.92
N ASN A 104 -10.18 -26.11 1.00
CA ASN A 104 -10.96 -26.44 -0.19
C ASN A 104 -10.59 -25.52 -1.36
N ILE A 105 -9.76 -25.98 -2.28
CA ILE A 105 -9.37 -25.16 -3.44
C ILE A 105 -10.01 -25.65 -4.73
N TYR A 106 -10.63 -24.71 -5.39
CA TYR A 106 -10.80 -24.73 -6.84
C TYR A 106 -9.51 -24.17 -7.45
N SER A 107 -8.72 -25.00 -8.14
CA SER A 107 -7.48 -24.68 -8.86
C SER A 107 -6.38 -23.95 -8.03
N GLY A 108 -5.52 -24.71 -7.37
CA GLY A 108 -4.37 -24.20 -6.59
C GLY A 108 -3.37 -23.36 -7.37
N GLU A 109 -3.32 -23.49 -8.70
CA GLU A 109 -2.37 -22.78 -9.57
C GLU A 109 -2.66 -21.28 -9.65
N GLU A 110 -3.92 -20.87 -9.78
CA GLU A 110 -4.28 -19.45 -9.93
C GLU A 110 -4.09 -18.67 -8.63
N LEU A 111 -4.31 -19.29 -7.48
CA LEU A 111 -4.07 -18.64 -6.19
C LEU A 111 -2.60 -18.44 -5.91
N LEU A 112 -1.75 -19.37 -6.34
CA LEU A 112 -0.30 -19.27 -6.18
C LEU A 112 0.28 -18.07 -6.90
N SER A 113 -0.23 -17.75 -8.07
CA SER A 113 0.18 -16.57 -8.82
C SER A 113 -0.28 -15.28 -8.16
N LYS A 114 -1.43 -15.28 -7.48
CA LYS A 114 -2.00 -14.10 -6.82
C LYS A 114 -1.44 -13.87 -5.42
N ALA A 115 -1.32 -14.94 -4.62
CA ALA A 115 -0.81 -14.85 -3.25
C ALA A 115 0.72 -14.89 -3.23
N SER A 116 1.35 -13.80 -2.84
CA SER A 116 2.80 -13.64 -2.89
C SER A 116 3.33 -12.79 -1.75
N MET A 117 4.64 -12.82 -1.52
CA MET A 117 5.30 -11.89 -0.58
C MET A 117 5.19 -10.45 -1.06
N ALA A 118 5.31 -10.25 -2.36
CA ALA A 118 5.07 -8.96 -3.02
C ALA A 118 4.61 -9.18 -4.47
N SER A 119 3.71 -8.32 -4.93
CA SER A 119 3.38 -8.10 -6.34
C SER A 119 3.83 -6.70 -6.73
N ILE A 120 4.43 -6.56 -7.89
CA ILE A 120 4.90 -5.28 -8.41
C ILE A 120 4.29 -4.99 -9.77
N LYS A 121 3.83 -3.78 -9.96
CA LYS A 121 3.48 -3.26 -11.27
C LYS A 121 4.70 -2.54 -11.82
N VAL A 122 5.14 -2.93 -13.00
CA VAL A 122 6.36 -2.39 -13.61
C VAL A 122 6.06 -1.77 -14.96
N THR A 123 6.86 -0.79 -15.32
CA THR A 123 6.94 -0.23 -16.67
C THR A 123 8.37 -0.29 -17.16
N GLY A 124 8.55 -0.34 -18.46
CA GLY A 124 9.87 -0.41 -19.10
C GLY A 124 9.75 -0.60 -20.60
N GLY A 125 8.55 -0.40 -21.11
CA GLY A 125 8.18 -0.50 -22.52
C GLY A 125 7.04 0.45 -22.86
N THR A 126 6.05 -0.02 -23.58
CA THR A 126 4.87 0.77 -23.98
C THR A 126 3.73 0.70 -22.97
N ASP A 127 3.66 -0.36 -22.18
CA ASP A 127 2.58 -0.64 -21.24
C ASP A 127 3.14 -1.07 -19.89
N SER A 128 2.30 -0.97 -18.85
CA SER A 128 2.57 -1.53 -17.53
C SER A 128 2.05 -2.97 -17.44
N TYR A 129 2.67 -3.78 -16.61
CA TYR A 129 2.29 -5.17 -16.34
C TYR A 129 2.68 -5.58 -14.93
N GLU A 130 2.09 -6.65 -14.43
CA GLU A 130 2.30 -7.16 -13.10
C GLU A 130 3.28 -8.32 -13.07
N LEU A 131 4.15 -8.34 -12.07
CA LEU A 131 5.08 -9.41 -11.73
C LEU A 131 4.95 -9.70 -10.23
N ASN A 132 5.20 -10.94 -9.82
CA ASN A 132 5.13 -11.32 -8.40
C ASN A 132 6.29 -12.22 -7.98
N THR A 133 6.45 -12.40 -6.67
CA THR A 133 7.56 -13.19 -6.11
C THR A 133 7.45 -14.68 -6.38
N GLN A 134 6.26 -15.24 -6.66
CA GLN A 134 6.06 -16.66 -6.92
C GLN A 134 6.40 -17.00 -8.38
N ASP A 135 5.68 -16.41 -9.33
CA ASP A 135 5.80 -16.73 -10.76
C ASP A 135 7.09 -16.18 -11.38
N ASN A 136 7.54 -15.02 -10.92
CA ASN A 136 8.60 -14.26 -11.56
C ASN A 136 9.95 -14.32 -10.81
N SER A 137 10.00 -15.01 -9.67
CA SER A 137 11.23 -15.24 -8.91
C SER A 137 11.38 -16.69 -8.48
N LEU A 138 10.46 -17.21 -7.65
CA LEU A 138 10.54 -18.57 -7.13
C LEU A 138 10.51 -19.62 -8.25
N ALA A 139 9.61 -19.50 -9.21
CA ALA A 139 9.49 -20.42 -10.35
C ALA A 139 10.79 -20.52 -11.19
N TYR A 140 11.61 -19.49 -11.15
CA TYR A 140 12.93 -19.44 -11.81
C TYR A 140 14.10 -19.79 -10.88
N GLY A 141 13.84 -20.21 -9.63
CA GLY A 141 14.87 -20.50 -8.65
C GLY A 141 15.68 -19.28 -8.20
N LYS A 142 15.05 -18.09 -8.27
CA LYS A 142 15.64 -16.78 -7.93
C LYS A 142 15.19 -16.24 -6.57
N ALA A 143 14.43 -17.04 -5.81
CA ALA A 143 14.00 -16.73 -4.46
C ALA A 143 14.93 -17.42 -3.44
N SER A 144 15.29 -16.71 -2.39
CA SER A 144 16.11 -17.22 -1.29
C SER A 144 15.76 -16.55 0.02
N TYR A 145 16.22 -17.12 1.14
CA TYR A 145 16.18 -16.47 2.43
C TYR A 145 17.46 -16.75 3.25
N THR A 146 17.70 -15.89 4.22
CA THR A 146 18.77 -16.05 5.22
C THR A 146 18.18 -15.84 6.60
N LEU A 147 18.40 -16.78 7.52
CA LEU A 147 17.97 -16.65 8.91
C LEU A 147 18.78 -15.56 9.62
N THR A 148 18.11 -14.86 10.55
CA THR A 148 18.69 -13.89 11.46
C THR A 148 18.36 -14.29 12.91
N ASP A 149 18.88 -13.59 13.90
CA ASP A 149 18.64 -13.90 15.31
C ASP A 149 17.17 -13.85 15.71
N ASN A 150 16.37 -12.99 15.05
CA ASN A 150 14.97 -12.77 15.36
C ASN A 150 14.02 -12.87 14.15
N GLY A 151 14.44 -13.54 13.09
CA GLY A 151 13.61 -13.71 11.90
C GLY A 151 14.35 -14.22 10.70
N ALA A 152 14.03 -13.67 9.53
CA ALA A 152 14.68 -13.98 8.26
C ALA A 152 14.68 -12.79 7.32
N VAL A 153 15.60 -12.78 6.38
CA VAL A 153 15.63 -11.85 5.25
C VAL A 153 15.35 -12.64 3.99
N PHE A 154 14.24 -12.38 3.34
CA PHE A 154 13.90 -12.95 2.04
C PHE A 154 14.46 -12.06 0.92
N THR A 155 14.90 -12.68 -0.16
CA THR A 155 15.39 -12.00 -1.35
C THR A 155 14.77 -12.64 -2.58
N TYR A 156 14.20 -11.79 -3.44
CA TYR A 156 13.54 -12.19 -4.68
C TYR A 156 14.10 -11.36 -5.83
N ASP A 157 14.77 -12.03 -6.78
CA ASP A 157 15.13 -11.40 -8.04
C ASP A 157 14.01 -11.71 -9.05
N ILE A 158 13.27 -10.68 -9.42
CA ILE A 158 12.05 -10.76 -10.21
C ILE A 158 12.33 -10.37 -11.66
N PHE A 159 11.91 -11.23 -12.59
CA PHE A 159 12.04 -11.02 -14.03
C PHE A 159 10.73 -11.33 -14.74
N PRO A 160 10.41 -10.64 -15.84
CA PRO A 160 9.26 -11.00 -16.66
C PRO A 160 9.45 -12.37 -17.30
N ASP A 161 8.36 -13.08 -17.54
CA ASP A 161 8.36 -14.30 -18.34
C ASP A 161 8.56 -13.99 -19.85
N GLU A 162 8.83 -15.02 -20.64
CA GLU A 162 9.08 -14.86 -22.09
C GLU A 162 7.87 -14.31 -22.84
N LYS A 163 6.65 -14.70 -22.44
CA LYS A 163 5.41 -14.22 -23.09
C LYS A 163 5.18 -12.74 -22.81
N THR A 164 5.38 -12.32 -21.57
CA THR A 164 5.26 -10.94 -21.16
C THR A 164 6.31 -10.08 -21.85
N ALA A 165 7.58 -10.51 -21.86
CA ALA A 165 8.65 -9.82 -22.55
C ALA A 165 8.38 -9.67 -24.06
N ALA A 166 7.96 -10.74 -24.73
CA ALA A 166 7.64 -10.73 -26.15
C ALA A 166 6.45 -9.79 -26.48
N LYS A 167 5.41 -9.79 -25.65
CA LYS A 167 4.25 -8.91 -25.80
C LYS A 167 4.65 -7.44 -25.70
N GLN A 168 5.55 -7.10 -24.79
CA GLN A 168 6.02 -5.75 -24.53
C GLN A 168 7.16 -5.29 -25.47
N LYS A 169 7.60 -6.15 -26.39
CA LYS A 169 8.65 -5.85 -27.38
C LYS A 169 10.01 -5.45 -26.78
N TYR A 170 10.36 -5.99 -25.62
CA TYR A 170 11.70 -5.84 -25.05
C TYR A 170 12.29 -7.23 -24.76
N ASP A 171 13.59 -7.29 -24.48
CA ASP A 171 14.24 -8.50 -23.99
C ASP A 171 13.93 -8.67 -22.50
N LYS A 172 13.59 -9.89 -22.07
CA LYS A 172 13.34 -10.21 -20.65
C LYS A 172 14.52 -9.88 -19.74
N THR A 173 15.72 -9.73 -20.31
CA THR A 173 16.93 -9.33 -19.57
C THR A 173 17.04 -7.83 -19.36
N ASP A 174 16.22 -7.03 -20.05
CA ASP A 174 16.22 -5.57 -19.91
C ASP A 174 15.44 -5.10 -18.67
N ILE A 175 14.61 -5.96 -18.09
CA ILE A 175 13.78 -5.66 -16.94
C ILE A 175 14.06 -6.67 -15.82
N GLY A 176 14.44 -6.18 -14.68
CA GLY A 176 14.66 -7.01 -13.50
C GLY A 176 14.83 -6.20 -12.24
N PHE A 177 14.21 -6.69 -11.17
CA PHE A 177 14.23 -6.04 -9.86
C PHE A 177 14.60 -7.06 -8.78
N SER A 178 15.37 -6.61 -7.79
CA SER A 178 15.64 -7.38 -6.58
C SER A 178 14.86 -6.75 -5.42
N LEU A 179 14.04 -7.55 -4.77
CA LEU A 179 13.35 -7.17 -3.54
C LEU A 179 14.06 -7.82 -2.36
N ARG A 180 14.36 -7.05 -1.33
CA ARG A 180 14.92 -7.53 -0.07
C ARG A 180 13.93 -7.25 1.04
N MET A 181 13.40 -8.32 1.67
CA MET A 181 12.31 -8.26 2.62
C MET A 181 12.74 -8.86 3.97
N PRO A 182 13.28 -8.06 4.91
CA PRO A 182 13.47 -8.52 6.29
C PRO A 182 12.11 -8.71 6.97
N VAL A 183 11.95 -9.85 7.64
CA VAL A 183 10.82 -10.16 8.51
C VAL A 183 11.38 -10.49 9.89
N THR A 184 11.06 -9.69 10.89
CA THR A 184 11.60 -9.83 12.25
C THR A 184 10.49 -9.88 13.28
N LEU A 185 10.71 -10.64 14.35
CA LEU A 185 9.84 -10.68 15.52
C LEU A 185 10.49 -9.91 16.67
N GLU A 186 9.78 -8.91 17.18
CA GLU A 186 10.26 -8.05 18.26
C GLU A 186 9.09 -7.61 19.15
N ASP A 187 9.23 -7.71 20.47
CA ASP A 187 8.21 -7.30 21.45
C ASP A 187 6.79 -7.83 21.16
N GLY A 188 6.67 -9.08 20.70
CA GLY A 188 5.39 -9.68 20.34
C GLY A 188 4.77 -9.12 19.06
N SER A 189 5.55 -8.39 18.26
CA SER A 189 5.18 -7.86 16.94
C SER A 189 5.96 -8.55 15.85
N MET A 190 5.40 -8.53 14.63
CA MET A 190 6.12 -8.85 13.40
C MET A 190 6.35 -7.54 12.63
N ILE A 191 7.59 -7.28 12.27
CA ILE A 191 7.97 -6.15 11.42
C ILE A 191 8.41 -6.71 10.07
N VAL A 192 7.78 -6.21 9.01
CA VAL A 192 8.11 -6.56 7.62
C VAL A 192 8.62 -5.32 6.94
N GLY A 193 9.86 -5.36 6.48
CA GLY A 193 10.44 -4.32 5.63
C GLY A 193 10.47 -4.76 4.17
N CYS A 194 10.56 -3.80 3.26
CA CYS A 194 10.86 -4.06 1.85
C CYS A 194 11.71 -2.93 1.29
N THR A 195 12.84 -3.31 0.71
CA THR A 195 13.66 -2.44 -0.14
C THR A 195 13.77 -3.06 -1.51
N TYR A 196 13.93 -2.25 -2.55
CA TYR A 196 13.96 -2.71 -3.92
C TYR A 196 15.10 -2.07 -4.71
N LYS A 197 15.53 -2.76 -5.77
CA LYS A 197 16.63 -2.32 -6.62
C LYS A 197 16.39 -2.79 -8.05
N ASN A 198 16.56 -1.89 -9.01
CA ASN A 198 16.68 -2.28 -10.42
C ASN A 198 18.05 -2.96 -10.62
N ILE A 199 18.05 -4.22 -11.06
CA ILE A 199 19.26 -5.04 -11.20
C ILE A 199 19.76 -5.17 -12.64
N THR A 200 18.96 -4.73 -13.63
CA THR A 200 19.38 -4.71 -15.04
C THR A 200 20.10 -3.44 -15.41
N GLY A 201 19.91 -2.37 -14.64
CA GLY A 201 20.48 -1.04 -14.95
C GLY A 201 19.75 -0.34 -16.09
N ASN A 202 18.65 -0.89 -16.62
CA ASN A 202 17.83 -0.20 -17.60
C ASN A 202 17.17 1.03 -16.94
N PRO A 203 17.53 2.26 -17.32
CA PRO A 203 17.01 3.45 -16.69
C PRO A 203 15.53 3.69 -17.00
N ASP A 204 14.99 3.04 -18.03
CA ASP A 204 13.62 3.20 -18.46
C ASP A 204 12.67 2.22 -17.76
N ALA A 205 13.23 1.26 -17.02
CA ALA A 205 12.45 0.32 -16.21
C ALA A 205 12.27 0.83 -14.78
N CYS A 206 11.04 0.90 -14.31
CA CYS A 206 10.73 1.26 -12.92
C CYS A 206 9.59 0.41 -12.36
N ILE A 207 9.52 0.33 -11.03
CA ILE A 207 8.35 -0.16 -10.31
C ILE A 207 7.39 1.02 -10.17
N GLU A 208 6.19 0.92 -10.74
CA GLU A 208 5.11 1.90 -10.58
C GLU A 208 4.49 1.78 -9.19
N SER A 209 4.04 0.58 -8.86
CA SER A 209 3.42 0.28 -7.56
C SER A 209 3.82 -1.10 -7.05
N MET A 210 3.61 -1.32 -5.76
CA MET A 210 3.94 -2.58 -5.09
C MET A 210 2.85 -2.92 -4.07
N GLU A 211 2.34 -4.14 -4.10
CA GLU A 211 1.55 -4.74 -3.03
C GLU A 211 2.47 -5.58 -2.13
N LEU A 212 2.28 -5.48 -0.82
CA LEU A 212 3.00 -6.32 0.13
C LEU A 212 2.03 -7.24 0.86
N LEU A 213 2.40 -8.54 0.93
CA LEU A 213 1.67 -9.54 1.72
C LEU A 213 0.15 -9.55 1.43
N ASN A 214 -0.21 -9.47 0.17
CA ASN A 214 -1.58 -9.22 -0.30
C ASN A 214 -2.61 -10.31 0.10
N TYR A 215 -2.15 -11.47 0.56
CA TYR A 215 -3.00 -12.55 1.12
C TYR A 215 -2.64 -12.92 2.56
N PHE A 216 -1.80 -12.14 3.25
CA PHE A 216 -1.43 -12.47 4.63
C PHE A 216 -2.65 -12.50 5.57
N GLY A 217 -2.91 -13.67 6.11
CA GLY A 217 -4.05 -13.92 6.98
C GLY A 217 -5.41 -13.98 6.27
N ALA A 218 -5.43 -14.03 4.94
CA ALA A 218 -6.66 -14.21 4.17
C ALA A 218 -7.36 -15.52 4.53
N TYR A 219 -8.70 -15.51 4.59
CA TYR A 219 -9.53 -16.65 4.98
C TYR A 219 -10.84 -16.68 4.21
N ASN A 220 -11.48 -17.87 4.14
CA ASN A 220 -12.78 -18.08 3.52
C ASN A 220 -13.78 -18.85 4.41
N ASP A 221 -13.31 -19.42 5.51
CA ASP A 221 -14.13 -20.08 6.56
C ASP A 221 -14.65 -19.07 7.57
N THR A 222 -15.63 -18.27 7.19
CA THR A 222 -16.14 -17.14 7.96
C THR A 222 -16.90 -17.58 9.22
N GLN A 223 -16.59 -16.96 10.38
CA GLN A 223 -17.30 -17.10 11.64
C GLN A 223 -18.14 -15.84 11.93
N GLU A 224 -19.13 -15.97 12.87
CA GLU A 224 -20.11 -14.92 13.14
C GLU A 224 -19.50 -13.56 13.49
N ASP A 225 -18.41 -13.57 14.27
CA ASP A 225 -17.75 -12.36 14.78
C ASP A 225 -16.55 -11.90 13.94
N ASP A 226 -16.35 -12.48 12.77
CA ASP A 226 -15.20 -12.14 11.91
C ASP A 226 -15.41 -10.83 11.18
N TYR A 227 -14.32 -10.07 11.05
CA TYR A 227 -14.33 -8.80 10.31
C TYR A 227 -12.95 -8.41 9.78
N LEU A 228 -12.95 -7.55 8.78
CA LEU A 228 -11.81 -6.78 8.33
C LEU A 228 -11.86 -5.40 9.00
N LEU A 229 -10.74 -4.95 9.54
CA LEU A 229 -10.54 -3.58 10.01
C LEU A 229 -9.96 -2.77 8.86
N VAL A 230 -10.65 -1.72 8.46
CA VAL A 230 -10.26 -0.83 7.37
C VAL A 230 -10.10 0.60 7.85
N PRO A 231 -9.23 1.41 7.21
CA PRO A 231 -8.93 2.77 7.66
C PRO A 231 -9.91 3.82 7.08
N ASP A 232 -11.18 3.53 6.98
CA ASP A 232 -12.20 4.51 6.56
C ASP A 232 -12.24 5.66 7.57
N GLY A 233 -11.71 6.82 7.19
CA GLY A 233 -11.50 7.93 8.10
C GLY A 233 -10.61 7.54 9.29
N SER A 234 -11.21 7.44 10.47
CA SER A 234 -10.54 7.01 11.72
C SER A 234 -10.57 5.50 11.97
N GLY A 235 -11.21 4.74 11.10
CA GLY A 235 -11.32 3.29 11.12
C GLY A 235 -12.76 2.79 11.15
N ALA A 236 -13.02 1.73 10.39
CA ALA A 236 -14.29 1.02 10.31
C ALA A 236 -14.08 -0.50 10.31
N ILE A 237 -15.15 -1.26 10.43
CA ILE A 237 -15.13 -2.72 10.30
C ILE A 237 -16.07 -3.18 9.19
N ILE A 238 -15.61 -4.16 8.41
CA ILE A 238 -16.42 -4.88 7.42
C ILE A 238 -16.68 -6.26 7.97
N ARG A 239 -17.93 -6.56 8.36
CA ARG A 239 -18.31 -7.88 8.84
C ARG A 239 -18.32 -8.87 7.67
N THR A 240 -17.55 -9.94 7.80
CA THR A 240 -17.42 -10.94 6.75
C THR A 240 -18.50 -12.02 6.84
N SER A 241 -19.12 -12.20 8.02
CA SER A 241 -20.24 -13.12 8.22
C SER A 241 -21.53 -12.72 7.48
N ILE A 242 -21.67 -11.46 7.08
CA ILE A 242 -22.80 -10.99 6.29
C ILE A 242 -22.45 -11.20 4.81
N TYR A 243 -23.11 -12.18 4.19
CA TYR A 243 -22.93 -12.42 2.76
C TYR A 243 -23.59 -11.30 1.94
N ASP A 244 -22.87 -10.74 1.01
CA ASP A 244 -23.33 -9.68 0.11
C ASP A 244 -22.72 -9.88 -1.27
N GLU A 245 -23.51 -10.35 -2.21
CA GLU A 245 -23.07 -10.61 -3.59
C GLU A 245 -22.69 -9.32 -4.34
N SER A 246 -23.21 -8.18 -3.88
CA SER A 246 -22.96 -6.87 -4.50
C SER A 246 -21.73 -6.17 -3.93
N PHE A 247 -21.02 -6.79 -2.99
CA PHE A 247 -19.83 -6.19 -2.41
C PHE A 247 -18.73 -6.04 -3.46
N GLU A 248 -18.32 -4.82 -3.68
CA GLU A 248 -17.18 -4.47 -4.51
C GLU A 248 -15.93 -4.32 -3.64
N SER A 249 -14.74 -4.52 -4.23
CA SER A 249 -13.47 -4.25 -3.55
C SER A 249 -13.40 -2.79 -3.11
N LEU A 250 -12.99 -2.54 -1.87
CA LEU A 250 -12.83 -1.21 -1.32
C LEU A 250 -11.36 -0.81 -1.29
N SER A 251 -11.10 0.47 -1.52
CA SER A 251 -9.77 1.05 -1.46
C SER A 251 -9.80 2.35 -0.66
N PHE A 252 -8.79 2.56 0.19
CA PHE A 252 -8.68 3.71 1.08
C PHE A 252 -7.29 4.31 0.95
N ASP A 253 -7.18 5.46 0.31
CA ASP A 253 -5.92 6.18 0.20
C ASP A 253 -5.52 6.74 1.56
N VAL A 254 -4.29 6.47 1.96
CA VAL A 254 -3.77 7.00 3.22
C VAL A 254 -3.51 8.49 3.05
N TYR A 255 -4.11 9.27 3.97
CA TYR A 255 -4.16 10.75 3.97
C TYR A 255 -4.96 11.36 2.82
N GLY A 256 -5.16 10.67 1.71
CA GLY A 256 -6.01 11.05 0.58
C GLY A 256 -5.74 12.43 0.00
N SER A 257 -6.64 12.84 -0.88
CA SER A 257 -6.63 14.17 -1.49
C SER A 257 -7.31 15.21 -0.58
N ASP A 258 -7.10 16.51 -0.86
CA ASP A 258 -7.81 17.58 -0.16
C ASP A 258 -9.32 17.54 -0.51
N PRO A 259 -10.22 17.22 0.44
CA PRO A 259 -11.65 17.01 0.16
C PRO A 259 -12.37 18.27 -0.34
N SER A 260 -11.76 19.46 -0.19
CA SER A 260 -12.31 20.71 -0.73
C SER A 260 -12.11 20.85 -2.24
N LEU A 261 -11.20 20.08 -2.81
CA LEU A 261 -10.81 20.12 -4.23
C LEU A 261 -11.24 18.88 -5.00
N CYS A 262 -11.54 17.79 -4.29
CA CYS A 262 -12.03 16.53 -4.85
C CYS A 262 -13.56 16.54 -5.04
N GLY A 263 -14.07 15.64 -5.86
CA GLY A 263 -15.50 15.39 -6.01
C GLY A 263 -16.12 14.76 -4.74
N SER A 264 -17.42 14.81 -4.62
CA SER A 264 -18.16 14.31 -3.45
C SER A 264 -18.25 12.78 -3.36
N ASP A 265 -17.76 12.06 -4.36
CA ASP A 265 -17.94 10.61 -4.51
C ASP A 265 -16.68 9.79 -4.11
N GLU A 266 -15.64 10.46 -3.62
CA GLU A 266 -14.45 9.78 -3.15
C GLU A 266 -14.63 9.22 -1.72
N ALA A 267 -14.10 8.03 -1.48
CA ALA A 267 -14.08 7.40 -0.15
C ALA A 267 -13.39 8.32 0.88
N THR A 268 -13.78 8.22 2.13
CA THR A 268 -13.14 9.00 3.20
C THR A 268 -11.68 8.56 3.32
N PRO A 269 -10.70 9.47 3.18
CA PRO A 269 -9.30 9.10 3.23
C PRO A 269 -8.92 8.55 4.61
N ALA A 270 -8.00 7.61 4.63
CA ALA A 270 -7.47 7.05 5.85
C ALA A 270 -6.68 8.11 6.65
N ILE A 271 -7.06 8.35 7.88
CA ILE A 271 -6.35 9.26 8.79
C ILE A 271 -5.23 8.50 9.53
N ILE A 272 -5.48 7.24 9.85
CA ILE A 272 -4.52 6.37 10.52
C ILE A 272 -4.15 5.23 9.54
N PRO A 273 -2.87 5.07 9.20
CA PRO A 273 -2.43 4.07 8.23
C PRO A 273 -2.42 2.66 8.85
N ALA A 274 -3.60 2.18 9.27
CA ALA A 274 -3.74 0.92 9.98
C ALA A 274 -4.89 0.10 9.42
N PHE A 275 -4.68 -1.21 9.30
CA PHE A 275 -5.66 -2.19 8.84
C PHE A 275 -5.51 -3.49 9.64
N GLY A 276 -6.46 -4.41 9.54
CA GLY A 276 -6.34 -5.65 10.29
C GLY A 276 -7.41 -6.67 9.97
N ILE A 277 -7.26 -7.84 10.57
CA ILE A 277 -8.19 -8.96 10.46
C ILE A 277 -8.51 -9.49 11.86
N LYS A 278 -9.80 -9.72 12.13
CA LYS A 278 -10.25 -10.61 13.17
C LYS A 278 -10.82 -11.86 12.53
N HIS A 279 -10.27 -13.02 12.90
CA HIS A 279 -10.73 -14.33 12.45
C HIS A 279 -10.68 -15.32 13.60
N GLY A 280 -11.81 -15.95 13.86
CA GLY A 280 -11.96 -16.86 15.02
C GLY A 280 -11.66 -16.15 16.35
N GLY A 281 -10.85 -16.79 17.18
CA GLY A 281 -10.45 -16.27 18.50
C GLY A 281 -9.23 -15.37 18.50
N SER A 282 -8.72 -14.98 17.35
CA SER A 282 -7.48 -14.21 17.17
C SER A 282 -7.68 -13.02 16.22
N ALA A 283 -6.79 -12.05 16.29
CA ALA A 283 -6.81 -10.88 15.43
C ALA A 283 -5.39 -10.34 15.23
N PHE A 284 -5.18 -9.56 14.18
CA PHE A 284 -4.03 -8.69 14.08
C PHE A 284 -4.44 -7.29 13.64
N VAL A 285 -3.65 -6.29 14.04
CA VAL A 285 -3.64 -4.97 13.41
C VAL A 285 -2.25 -4.73 12.82
N SER A 286 -2.21 -4.25 11.59
CA SER A 286 -0.99 -3.79 10.92
C SER A 286 -0.99 -2.27 10.86
N LEU A 287 0.16 -1.68 11.15
CA LEU A 287 0.42 -0.25 11.00
C LEU A 287 1.48 -0.07 9.90
N ILE A 288 1.20 0.75 8.91
CA ILE A 288 2.19 1.15 7.90
C ILE A 288 3.14 2.14 8.56
N GLN A 289 4.41 1.77 8.70
CA GLN A 289 5.44 2.57 9.39
C GLN A 289 6.29 3.40 8.44
N LYS A 290 6.48 2.90 7.20
CA LYS A 290 7.19 3.61 6.12
C LYS A 290 6.45 3.39 4.82
N GLY A 291 6.35 4.45 4.02
CA GLY A 291 5.60 4.45 2.77
C GLY A 291 4.12 4.83 2.94
N ASP A 292 3.70 5.22 4.12
CA ASP A 292 2.30 5.57 4.43
C ASP A 292 1.75 6.71 3.56
N ALA A 293 2.59 7.68 3.19
CA ALA A 293 2.18 8.81 2.33
C ALA A 293 1.86 8.43 0.87
N VAL A 294 2.22 7.23 0.45
CA VAL A 294 1.97 6.70 -0.91
C VAL A 294 1.19 5.39 -0.87
N ALA A 295 0.55 5.12 0.26
CA ALA A 295 -0.14 3.86 0.49
C ALA A 295 -1.65 3.96 0.23
N THR A 296 -2.20 2.89 -0.33
CA THR A 296 -3.63 2.60 -0.41
C THR A 296 -3.90 1.28 0.28
N VAL A 297 -4.89 1.22 1.17
CA VAL A 297 -5.33 -0.03 1.80
C VAL A 297 -6.52 -0.58 1.05
N HIS A 298 -6.41 -1.84 0.62
CA HIS A 298 -7.46 -2.56 -0.10
C HIS A 298 -8.14 -3.57 0.82
N ALA A 299 -9.44 -3.75 0.62
CA ALA A 299 -10.22 -4.76 1.33
C ALA A 299 -11.15 -5.51 0.38
N ASP A 300 -11.03 -6.82 0.38
CA ASP A 300 -11.87 -7.74 -0.37
C ASP A 300 -12.63 -8.65 0.60
N LYS A 301 -13.87 -8.93 0.24
CA LYS A 301 -14.71 -9.88 0.97
C LYS A 301 -14.92 -11.11 0.11
N ALA A 302 -14.97 -12.29 0.74
CA ALA A 302 -15.31 -13.52 0.04
C ALA A 302 -16.73 -13.43 -0.53
N THR A 303 -16.81 -13.43 -1.86
CA THR A 303 -18.03 -13.33 -2.67
C THR A 303 -17.89 -14.24 -3.88
N ASN A 304 -18.79 -14.15 -4.85
CA ASN A 304 -18.61 -14.84 -6.13
C ASN A 304 -17.43 -14.33 -6.96
N ILE A 305 -16.89 -13.14 -6.64
CA ILE A 305 -15.79 -12.49 -7.36
C ILE A 305 -14.45 -12.72 -6.65
N SER A 306 -14.44 -12.64 -5.31
CA SER A 306 -13.26 -12.91 -4.49
C SER A 306 -13.49 -14.16 -3.65
N GLU A 307 -12.54 -15.08 -3.67
CA GLU A 307 -12.61 -16.32 -2.91
C GLU A 307 -12.26 -16.13 -1.42
N TYR A 308 -11.65 -14.98 -1.06
CA TYR A 308 -11.10 -14.73 0.27
C TYR A 308 -11.50 -13.38 0.84
N ASN A 309 -11.70 -13.37 2.15
CA ASN A 309 -11.70 -12.14 2.95
C ASN A 309 -10.24 -11.74 3.20
N ARG A 310 -9.84 -10.55 2.76
CA ARG A 310 -8.47 -10.06 2.92
C ARG A 310 -8.41 -8.54 3.02
N VAL A 311 -7.36 -8.03 3.64
CA VAL A 311 -7.03 -6.62 3.69
C VAL A 311 -5.51 -6.47 3.59
N TYR A 312 -5.05 -5.59 2.71
CA TYR A 312 -3.63 -5.45 2.40
C TYR A 312 -3.29 -4.06 1.85
N PRO A 313 -2.03 -3.62 1.95
CA PRO A 313 -1.60 -2.35 1.40
C PRO A 313 -0.99 -2.49 0.00
N SER A 314 -1.20 -1.48 -0.83
CA SER A 314 -0.37 -1.17 -2.00
C SER A 314 0.32 0.17 -1.82
N PHE A 315 1.38 0.41 -2.58
CA PHE A 315 2.23 1.60 -2.48
C PHE A 315 2.56 2.11 -3.88
N ASP A 316 2.33 3.39 -4.15
CA ASP A 316 2.72 4.06 -5.38
C ASP A 316 4.20 4.46 -5.31
N ILE A 317 5.05 3.68 -5.97
CA ILE A 317 6.51 3.78 -5.85
C ILE A 317 7.07 4.88 -6.76
N THR A 318 6.78 4.78 -8.05
CA THR A 318 7.29 5.74 -9.04
C THR A 318 6.13 6.36 -9.79
N PRO A 319 5.94 7.68 -9.71
CA PRO A 319 4.90 8.35 -10.50
C PRO A 319 5.13 8.17 -12.00
N VAL A 320 4.09 7.67 -12.68
CA VAL A 320 4.09 7.42 -14.12
C VAL A 320 2.88 8.09 -14.74
N LYS A 321 3.04 8.70 -15.91
CA LYS A 321 1.95 9.32 -16.66
C LYS A 321 2.02 8.92 -18.13
N TYR A 322 0.88 8.50 -18.67
CA TYR A 322 0.69 8.26 -20.11
C TYR A 322 -0.02 9.45 -20.73
N GLU A 323 0.56 10.05 -21.75
CA GLU A 323 -0.01 11.18 -22.48
C GLU A 323 0.43 11.15 -23.94
N ASP A 324 -0.52 11.20 -24.88
CA ASP A 324 -0.28 11.20 -26.35
C ASP A 324 0.70 10.09 -26.81
N GLU A 325 0.46 8.84 -26.39
CA GLU A 325 1.31 7.67 -26.67
C GLU A 325 2.75 7.78 -26.11
N THR A 326 2.97 8.72 -25.22
CA THR A 326 4.27 8.93 -24.56
C THR A 326 4.17 8.58 -23.08
N LEU A 327 5.12 7.77 -22.63
CA LEU A 327 5.28 7.41 -21.23
C LEU A 327 6.24 8.39 -20.55
N TYR A 328 5.77 9.05 -19.51
CA TYR A 328 6.56 9.92 -18.64
C TYR A 328 6.80 9.21 -17.32
N ILE A 329 8.05 9.01 -16.95
CA ILE A 329 8.47 8.38 -15.70
C ILE A 329 9.19 9.42 -14.84
N SER A 330 8.83 9.51 -13.57
CA SER A 330 9.59 10.33 -12.61
C SER A 330 11.04 9.83 -12.50
N ASN A 331 11.99 10.74 -12.42
CA ASN A 331 13.40 10.38 -12.23
C ASN A 331 13.71 9.85 -10.82
N THR A 332 12.81 10.06 -9.88
CA THR A 332 12.95 9.64 -8.49
C THR A 332 11.72 8.86 -8.04
N ALA A 333 11.94 7.79 -7.33
CA ALA A 333 10.87 7.10 -6.61
C ALA A 333 10.35 7.98 -5.47
N SER A 334 9.07 7.83 -5.15
CA SER A 334 8.43 8.53 -4.03
C SER A 334 8.91 8.01 -2.67
N VAL A 335 9.35 6.75 -2.62
CA VAL A 335 9.80 6.06 -1.41
C VAL A 335 10.85 5.02 -1.76
N ASP A 336 11.87 4.85 -0.89
CA ASP A 336 12.96 3.89 -1.08
C ASP A 336 12.81 2.62 -0.22
N GLU A 337 12.01 2.71 0.83
CA GLU A 337 11.81 1.63 1.79
C GLU A 337 10.37 1.62 2.30
N LEU A 338 9.78 0.43 2.36
CA LEU A 338 8.46 0.17 2.93
C LEU A 338 8.59 -0.58 4.25
N SER A 339 7.68 -0.32 5.20
CA SER A 339 7.65 -1.08 6.46
C SER A 339 6.24 -1.20 7.03
N LEU A 340 5.92 -2.43 7.46
CA LEU A 340 4.66 -2.79 8.11
C LEU A 340 4.96 -3.38 9.50
N CYS A 341 4.18 -3.00 10.51
CA CYS A 341 4.27 -3.58 11.85
C CYS A 341 2.94 -4.25 12.22
N TYR A 342 2.97 -5.56 12.40
CA TYR A 342 1.81 -6.38 12.77
C TYR A 342 1.82 -6.67 14.28
N ARG A 343 0.70 -6.40 14.94
CA ARG A 343 0.45 -6.72 16.35
C ARG A 343 -0.64 -7.78 16.42
N PHE A 344 -0.33 -8.92 17.06
CA PHE A 344 -1.26 -10.05 17.18
C PHE A 344 -1.95 -10.04 18.55
N LEU A 345 -3.26 -10.32 18.54
CA LEU A 345 -4.12 -10.32 19.71
C LEU A 345 -4.94 -11.61 19.76
N THR A 346 -5.25 -12.06 20.96
CA THR A 346 -5.96 -13.32 21.17
C THR A 346 -7.05 -13.22 22.24
N GLY A 347 -8.04 -14.10 22.18
CA GLY A 347 -9.09 -14.22 23.17
C GLY A 347 -9.84 -12.91 23.40
N GLN A 348 -9.95 -12.48 24.66
CA GLN A 348 -10.70 -11.28 25.03
C GLN A 348 -10.10 -9.98 24.45
N ASN A 349 -8.83 -10.00 24.05
CA ASN A 349 -8.17 -8.86 23.42
C ASN A 349 -8.36 -8.84 21.91
N ALA A 350 -8.80 -9.93 21.26
CA ALA A 350 -9.08 -10.01 19.84
C ALA A 350 -10.41 -9.31 19.49
N THR A 351 -10.52 -8.04 19.81
CA THR A 351 -11.70 -7.20 19.61
C THR A 351 -11.32 -5.89 18.96
N TYR A 352 -12.29 -5.14 18.44
CA TYR A 352 -12.05 -3.80 17.89
C TYR A 352 -11.33 -2.89 18.90
N ALA A 353 -11.76 -2.87 20.16
CA ALA A 353 -11.12 -2.08 21.20
C ALA A 353 -9.66 -2.52 21.46
N GLY A 354 -9.39 -3.84 21.42
CA GLY A 354 -8.04 -4.37 21.55
C GLY A 354 -7.15 -3.98 20.38
N LEU A 355 -7.66 -4.08 19.14
CA LEU A 355 -6.94 -3.63 17.93
C LEU A 355 -6.63 -2.13 18.00
N ALA A 356 -7.60 -1.30 18.39
CA ALA A 356 -7.41 0.14 18.55
C ALA A 356 -6.37 0.46 19.65
N SER A 357 -6.38 -0.28 20.77
CA SER A 357 -5.39 -0.14 21.83
C SER A 357 -3.98 -0.52 21.37
N ALA A 358 -3.84 -1.63 20.65
CA ALA A 358 -2.57 -2.07 20.09
C ALA A 358 -2.02 -1.08 19.07
N CYS A 359 -2.88 -0.52 18.20
CA CYS A 359 -2.51 0.54 17.27
C CYS A 359 -2.04 1.79 18.02
N ARG A 360 -2.78 2.24 19.03
CA ARG A 360 -2.40 3.39 19.88
C ARG A 360 -1.05 3.17 20.57
N GLU A 361 -0.82 2.00 21.15
CA GLU A 361 0.47 1.67 21.77
C GLU A 361 1.61 1.72 20.76
N GLN A 362 1.42 1.23 19.55
CA GLN A 362 2.43 1.28 18.51
C GLN A 362 2.71 2.73 18.06
N LEU A 363 1.69 3.56 17.90
CA LEU A 363 1.85 4.99 17.59
C LEU A 363 2.62 5.74 18.69
N ILE A 364 2.42 5.37 19.96
CA ILE A 364 3.20 5.92 21.09
C ILE A 364 4.65 5.45 21.00
N ARG A 365 4.92 4.17 20.76
CA ARG A 365 6.28 3.63 20.58
C ARG A 365 7.02 4.32 19.44
N ASN A 366 6.32 4.60 18.34
CA ASN A 366 6.86 5.32 17.20
C ASN A 366 6.98 6.85 17.43
N SER A 367 6.65 7.34 18.64
CA SER A 367 6.65 8.76 18.98
C SER A 367 5.71 9.64 18.14
N VAL A 368 4.73 9.04 17.46
CA VAL A 368 3.67 9.74 16.73
C VAL A 368 2.62 10.31 17.69
N LEU A 369 2.31 9.54 18.74
CA LEU A 369 1.43 10.00 19.82
C LEU A 369 2.23 10.20 21.12
N SER A 370 1.86 11.22 21.88
CA SER A 370 2.43 11.43 23.21
C SER A 370 1.56 10.77 24.30
N THR A 371 2.20 10.38 25.40
CA THR A 371 1.52 9.88 26.60
C THR A 371 1.01 10.98 27.52
N LYS A 372 1.04 12.25 27.06
CA LYS A 372 0.57 13.38 27.88
C LYS A 372 -0.89 13.17 28.27
N THR A 373 -1.12 13.11 29.57
CA THR A 373 -2.45 13.22 30.15
C THR A 373 -2.83 14.70 30.28
N VAL A 374 -4.08 15.02 29.90
CA VAL A 374 -4.64 16.35 30.15
C VAL A 374 -4.68 16.57 31.67
N GLN A 375 -4.06 17.64 32.14
CA GLN A 375 -4.11 18.02 33.55
C GLN A 375 -5.43 18.71 33.87
N VAL A 376 -5.88 18.59 35.11
CA VAL A 376 -7.05 19.36 35.58
C VAL A 376 -6.71 20.85 35.49
N GLY A 377 -7.49 21.59 34.70
CA GLY A 377 -7.24 23.00 34.38
C GLY A 377 -6.65 23.28 33.02
N ASP A 378 -6.23 22.25 32.27
CA ASP A 378 -5.86 22.42 30.87
C ASP A 378 -7.10 22.72 30.02
N TYR A 379 -6.96 23.69 29.12
CA TYR A 379 -8.01 23.99 28.14
C TYR A 379 -7.92 23.02 26.97
N LEU A 380 -9.04 22.40 26.62
CA LEU A 380 -9.15 21.62 25.39
C LEU A 380 -8.86 22.52 24.17
N PRO A 381 -8.12 22.02 23.16
CA PRO A 381 -7.90 22.77 21.95
C PRO A 381 -9.22 22.96 21.21
N PHE A 382 -9.47 24.19 20.75
CA PHE A 382 -10.56 24.48 19.85
C PHE A 382 -10.14 24.08 18.42
N CYS A 383 -10.79 23.08 17.84
CA CYS A 383 -10.52 22.65 16.47
C CYS A 383 -11.31 23.51 15.48
N LEU A 384 -10.60 24.26 14.65
CA LEU A 384 -11.16 25.13 13.62
C LEU A 384 -10.78 24.60 12.24
N THR A 385 -11.78 24.20 11.44
CA THR A 385 -11.55 23.86 10.04
C THR A 385 -11.95 25.05 9.17
N LEU A 386 -11.02 25.52 8.35
CA LEU A 386 -11.20 26.56 7.37
C LEU A 386 -11.03 26.00 5.96
N THR A 387 -11.89 26.41 5.03
CA THR A 387 -11.78 26.05 3.62
C THR A 387 -11.30 27.27 2.82
N GLY A 388 -10.10 27.17 2.24
CA GLY A 388 -9.46 28.24 1.46
C GLY A 388 -10.09 28.39 0.09
N ALA A 389 -10.31 27.30 -0.61
CA ALA A 389 -10.93 27.30 -1.92
C ALA A 389 -11.72 26.02 -2.17
N VAL A 390 -12.65 26.08 -3.12
CA VAL A 390 -13.39 24.91 -3.62
C VAL A 390 -13.42 24.94 -5.14
N ARG A 391 -13.46 23.75 -5.74
CA ARG A 391 -13.67 23.62 -7.18
C ARG A 391 -15.15 23.69 -7.49
N ARG A 392 -15.55 24.63 -8.36
CA ARG A 392 -16.93 24.75 -8.85
C ARG A 392 -16.98 24.37 -10.33
N SER A 393 -17.88 23.46 -10.68
CA SER A 393 -18.12 23.07 -12.07
C SER A 393 -19.24 23.89 -12.68
N PHE A 394 -19.04 24.38 -13.90
CA PHE A 394 -20.02 25.06 -14.73
C PHE A 394 -20.07 24.38 -16.10
N GLY A 395 -20.92 23.38 -16.27
CA GLY A 395 -20.92 22.54 -17.46
C GLY A 395 -19.57 21.85 -17.68
N PRO A 396 -18.93 22.02 -18.85
CA PRO A 396 -17.62 21.39 -19.13
C PRO A 396 -16.42 22.13 -18.49
N PHE A 397 -16.68 23.25 -17.80
CA PHE A 397 -15.62 24.06 -17.20
C PHE A 397 -15.62 23.91 -15.68
N SER A 398 -14.44 23.84 -15.09
CA SER A 398 -14.26 23.94 -13.64
C SER A 398 -13.43 25.15 -13.28
N ARG A 399 -13.78 25.82 -12.20
CA ARG A 399 -13.07 27.00 -11.68
C ARG A 399 -12.83 26.86 -10.19
N LEU A 400 -11.63 27.17 -9.76
CA LEU A 400 -11.29 27.32 -8.35
C LEU A 400 -11.91 28.64 -7.84
N SER A 401 -12.66 28.57 -6.76
CA SER A 401 -13.30 29.72 -6.10
C SER A 401 -12.75 29.86 -4.69
N ALA A 402 -12.10 30.98 -4.39
CA ALA A 402 -11.64 31.29 -3.05
C ALA A 402 -12.85 31.46 -2.09
N LEU A 403 -12.74 30.91 -0.89
CA LEU A 403 -13.70 31.05 0.21
C LEU A 403 -13.11 31.87 1.35
N THR A 404 -12.12 31.30 2.07
CA THR A 404 -11.43 31.97 3.16
C THR A 404 -10.00 32.27 2.72
N THR A 405 -9.60 33.52 2.65
CA THR A 405 -8.22 33.90 2.36
C THR A 405 -7.34 33.73 3.60
N PHE A 406 -6.02 33.67 3.44
CA PHE A 406 -5.09 33.64 4.58
C PHE A 406 -5.23 34.85 5.48
N GLU A 407 -5.49 36.04 4.92
CA GLU A 407 -5.73 37.27 5.68
C GLU A 407 -7.01 37.16 6.54
N GLN A 408 -8.07 36.61 5.96
CA GLN A 408 -9.33 36.37 6.71
C GLN A 408 -9.13 35.32 7.80
N ALA A 409 -8.39 34.26 7.54
CA ALA A 409 -8.04 33.25 8.53
C ALA A 409 -7.23 33.86 9.68
N GLN A 410 -6.23 34.70 9.37
CA GLN A 410 -5.45 35.43 10.35
C GLN A 410 -6.33 36.36 11.22
N ASP A 411 -7.22 37.14 10.61
CA ASP A 411 -8.16 38.03 11.33
C ASP A 411 -9.05 37.21 12.28
N MET A 412 -9.60 36.05 11.82
CA MET A 412 -10.40 35.17 12.68
C MET A 412 -9.61 34.71 13.90
N LEU A 413 -8.38 34.25 13.72
CA LEU A 413 -7.53 33.75 14.81
C LEU A 413 -7.16 34.86 15.78
N VAL A 414 -6.88 36.09 15.31
CA VAL A 414 -6.64 37.26 16.16
C VAL A 414 -7.87 37.60 16.99
N ARG A 415 -9.06 37.58 16.38
CA ARG A 415 -10.34 37.85 17.11
C ARG A 415 -10.60 36.76 18.16
N MET A 416 -10.33 35.49 17.86
CA MET A 416 -10.45 34.37 18.82
C MET A 416 -9.52 34.60 20.02
N LYS A 417 -8.24 34.90 19.74
CA LYS A 417 -7.25 35.22 20.77
C LYS A 417 -7.70 36.39 21.66
N ASN A 418 -8.22 37.45 21.06
CA ASN A 418 -8.70 38.62 21.82
C ASN A 418 -9.92 38.30 22.69
N LYS A 419 -10.64 37.23 22.41
CA LYS A 419 -11.75 36.70 23.22
C LYS A 419 -11.29 35.61 24.23
N GLY A 420 -9.98 35.39 24.40
CA GLY A 420 -9.44 34.45 25.35
C GLY A 420 -9.34 32.99 24.84
N ILE A 421 -9.65 32.74 23.56
CA ILE A 421 -9.49 31.40 22.95
C ILE A 421 -8.05 31.29 22.42
N ASN A 422 -7.15 30.79 23.26
CA ASN A 422 -5.70 30.78 22.97
C ASN A 422 -5.19 29.42 22.50
N ASN A 423 -5.91 28.33 22.81
CA ASN A 423 -5.52 26.97 22.41
C ASN A 423 -6.36 26.56 21.20
N VAL A 424 -5.85 26.86 20.00
CA VAL A 424 -6.57 26.61 18.73
C VAL A 424 -5.73 25.71 17.85
N PHE A 425 -6.33 24.60 17.39
CA PHE A 425 -5.82 23.78 16.32
C PHE A 425 -6.55 24.15 15.02
N VAL A 426 -5.80 24.55 13.99
CA VAL A 426 -6.39 24.97 12.71
C VAL A 426 -6.10 23.94 11.64
N ARG A 427 -7.15 23.40 11.03
CA ARG A 427 -7.10 22.66 9.78
C ARG A 427 -7.52 23.58 8.64
N TYR A 428 -6.62 23.83 7.71
CA TYR A 428 -6.90 24.67 6.55
C TYR A 428 -6.89 23.79 5.28
N THR A 429 -8.04 23.66 4.62
CA THR A 429 -8.25 22.80 3.45
C THR A 429 -8.43 23.66 2.18
N GLY A 430 -8.35 23.06 1.00
CA GLY A 430 -8.53 23.73 -0.28
C GLY A 430 -7.37 24.63 -0.69
N ILE A 431 -6.13 24.28 -0.30
CA ILE A 431 -4.93 25.04 -0.65
C ILE A 431 -3.93 24.22 -1.48
N PHE A 432 -4.03 22.90 -1.42
CA PHE A 432 -3.19 22.01 -2.21
C PHE A 432 -4.03 21.35 -3.30
N SER A 433 -3.54 21.37 -4.52
CA SER A 433 -4.05 20.47 -5.57
C SER A 433 -3.56 19.07 -5.25
N GLY A 434 -4.49 18.17 -4.92
CA GLY A 434 -4.19 16.75 -4.79
C GLY A 434 -3.72 16.15 -6.09
#